data_d6a0a2eb35a2b39499585debe819b311
#
_entry.id   d6a0a2eb35a2b39499585debe819b311
#
_cell.length_a   1.000
_cell.length_b   1.000
_cell.length_c   1.000
_cell.angle_alpha   90.00
_cell.angle_beta   90.00
_cell.angle_gamma   90.00
#
_symmetry.space_group_name_H-M   'P 1'
#
loop_
_entity.id
_entity.type
_entity.pdbx_description
1 polymer ?
#
loop_
_entity_poly.entity_id
_entity_poly.type
_entity_poly.pdbx_seq_one_letter_code
_entity_poly.pdbx_strand_id
1 'polypeptide(L)'
;MHRVFCCNLFIAPMLGLALLLTSGTSMAQYRKTNLVSNLPTGAKHQDTQLQNGWGLAYAPGNPFWVSDEYSGLSTLYDGTGVKQSLVVTIPTASGTGTGSPTGIVYNGSQEFKLMNWVSAFIFVTLDGTISGWSHFSPNAALLAVNNSASGASYTGLAITSKPSGNFIYAADFNNNKVDVYDGKFKFVTSFTDHNLPAGFAPANIQDINGQLYVAFADTAGGSGGYIDIFAEDGTFVKTLIQGAPLNQAWGMAVAPSNFGPLSNTLLVVNNLNAGVINGFDLTTGAFVGTIKNKAGKPIKINQLWGIEFGGGSAANGKTNQLFYTAGPKNGVNGLFGVIQ
;
A
#
# COMPACT_ATOMS: atom_id res chain seq x y z
N MET A 1 36.47 79.99 48.03
CA MET A 1 36.63 78.63 48.58
C MET A 1 35.26 77.93 48.44
N HIS A 2 35.03 77.20 47.38
CA HIS A 2 33.83 76.38 47.26
C HIS A 2 34.30 75.05 46.71
N ARG A 3 34.15 73.97 47.52
CA ARG A 3 34.38 72.60 47.08
C ARG A 3 33.13 72.04 46.46
N VAL A 4 33.28 71.56 45.23
CA VAL A 4 32.23 70.82 44.54
C VAL A 4 32.45 69.33 44.76
N PHE A 5 31.43 68.62 45.31
CA PHE A 5 31.40 67.18 45.44
C PHE A 5 30.90 66.56 44.18
N CYS A 6 31.72 65.74 43.53
CA CYS A 6 31.27 64.89 42.42
C CYS A 6 30.72 63.58 42.99
N CYS A 7 29.49 63.30 42.72
CA CYS A 7 28.80 62.01 43.03
C CYS A 7 28.98 61.06 41.84
N ASN A 8 29.77 60.00 42.01
CA ASN A 8 29.89 58.92 40.99
C ASN A 8 28.76 57.95 41.17
N LEU A 9 27.92 57.87 40.16
CA LEU A 9 26.82 56.89 40.05
C LEU A 9 27.38 55.62 39.39
N PHE A 10 27.50 54.52 40.13
CA PHE A 10 27.83 53.20 39.60
C PHE A 10 26.57 52.58 39.01
N ILE A 11 26.52 52.43 37.69
CA ILE A 11 25.51 51.66 36.98
C ILE A 11 26.04 50.23 36.85
N ALA A 12 25.43 49.28 37.57
CA ALA A 12 25.68 47.87 37.39
C ALA A 12 24.96 47.33 36.14
N PRO A 13 25.62 46.53 35.27
CA PRO A 13 24.92 45.93 34.15
C PRO A 13 24.06 44.76 34.63
N MET A 14 22.75 44.83 34.41
CA MET A 14 21.86 43.69 34.52
C MET A 14 22.13 42.69 33.36
N LEU A 15 22.75 41.57 33.69
CA LEU A 15 22.89 40.45 32.78
C LEU A 15 21.51 39.76 32.65
N GLY A 16 20.79 40.08 31.58
CA GLY A 16 19.54 39.39 31.23
C GLY A 16 19.83 37.97 30.76
N LEU A 17 19.52 36.97 31.58
CA LEU A 17 19.55 35.55 31.23
C LEU A 17 18.39 35.26 30.28
N ALA A 18 18.65 35.27 28.97
CA ALA A 18 17.66 34.82 27.97
C ALA A 18 17.51 33.29 28.07
N LEU A 19 16.43 32.84 28.71
CA LEU A 19 16.02 31.43 28.66
C LEU A 19 15.56 31.12 27.21
N LEU A 20 16.42 30.49 26.44
CA LEU A 20 16.05 29.87 25.17
C LEU A 20 15.13 28.65 25.49
N LEU A 21 13.84 28.89 25.49
CA LEU A 21 12.83 27.84 25.43
C LEU A 21 12.99 27.17 24.07
N THR A 22 13.81 26.12 23.99
CA THR A 22 13.73 25.18 22.86
C THR A 22 12.36 24.49 22.96
N SER A 23 11.41 24.97 22.19
CA SER A 23 10.18 24.22 21.92
C SER A 23 10.60 22.93 21.21
N GLY A 24 10.88 21.89 22.00
CA GLY A 24 11.02 20.54 21.47
C GLY A 24 9.72 20.21 20.75
N THR A 25 9.72 20.30 19.43
CA THR A 25 8.65 19.75 18.60
C THR A 25 8.55 18.27 18.98
N SER A 26 7.52 17.91 19.74
CA SER A 26 7.16 16.52 19.98
C SER A 26 6.94 15.91 18.59
N MET A 27 7.96 15.23 18.07
CA MET A 27 7.85 14.50 16.83
C MET A 27 6.76 13.45 17.05
N ALA A 28 5.62 13.61 16.35
CA ALA A 28 4.56 12.62 16.41
C ALA A 28 5.16 11.25 16.05
N GLN A 29 4.93 10.29 16.91
CA GLN A 29 5.63 9.01 16.89
C GLN A 29 4.63 7.93 16.65
N TYR A 30 4.93 7.08 15.67
CA TYR A 30 4.04 6.02 15.27
C TYR A 30 4.16 4.80 16.18
N ARG A 31 3.05 4.09 16.32
CA ARG A 31 2.97 2.81 17.04
C ARG A 31 2.44 1.73 16.11
N LYS A 32 3.21 0.67 15.94
CA LYS A 32 2.79 -0.54 15.23
C LYS A 32 2.03 -1.46 16.19
N THR A 33 0.92 -2.01 15.73
CA THR A 33 0.17 -3.07 16.40
C THR A 33 -0.14 -4.18 15.39
N ASN A 34 0.33 -5.40 15.65
CA ASN A 34 -0.08 -6.58 14.91
C ASN A 34 -1.49 -6.96 15.36
N LEU A 35 -2.45 -6.99 14.44
CA LEU A 35 -3.84 -7.30 14.73
C LEU A 35 -4.13 -8.79 14.56
N VAL A 36 -3.71 -9.38 13.43
CA VAL A 36 -3.92 -10.79 13.11
C VAL A 36 -2.63 -11.43 12.63
N SER A 37 -2.40 -12.68 13.00
CA SER A 37 -1.32 -13.52 12.48
C SER A 37 -1.79 -14.97 12.35
N ASN A 38 -1.19 -15.74 11.43
CA ASN A 38 -1.41 -17.20 11.41
C ASN A 38 -0.72 -17.93 12.57
N LEU A 39 0.21 -17.26 13.25
CA LEU A 39 0.89 -17.82 14.42
C LEU A 39 0.06 -17.63 15.70
N PRO A 40 0.19 -18.52 16.70
CA PRO A 40 -0.55 -18.45 17.95
C PRO A 40 -0.13 -17.28 18.85
N THR A 41 0.97 -16.60 18.51
CA THR A 41 1.54 -15.50 19.30
C THR A 41 2.01 -14.36 18.38
N GLY A 42 2.16 -13.16 18.94
CA GLY A 42 2.72 -12.01 18.21
C GLY A 42 1.71 -11.08 17.58
N ALA A 43 0.40 -11.40 17.66
CA ALA A 43 -0.72 -10.55 17.25
C ALA A 43 -1.87 -10.64 18.27
N LYS A 44 -2.89 -9.79 18.13
CA LYS A 44 -4.08 -9.82 19.01
C LYS A 44 -4.96 -11.03 18.74
N HIS A 45 -5.09 -11.43 17.48
CA HIS A 45 -5.94 -12.52 17.02
C HIS A 45 -5.12 -13.51 16.20
N GLN A 46 -5.51 -14.77 16.24
CA GLN A 46 -4.94 -15.80 15.38
C GLN A 46 -5.93 -16.14 14.26
N ASP A 47 -5.43 -16.23 13.02
CA ASP A 47 -6.14 -16.81 11.89
C ASP A 47 -5.17 -17.64 11.03
N THR A 48 -5.24 -18.94 11.09
CA THR A 48 -4.35 -19.87 10.36
C THR A 48 -4.50 -19.78 8.83
N GLN A 49 -5.55 -19.17 8.33
CA GLN A 49 -5.79 -18.97 6.90
C GLN A 49 -5.06 -17.73 6.34
N LEU A 50 -4.71 -16.76 7.19
CA LEU A 50 -3.89 -15.61 6.81
C LEU A 50 -2.45 -16.04 6.56
N GLN A 51 -2.11 -16.38 5.33
CA GLN A 51 -0.75 -16.77 4.92
C GLN A 51 -0.29 -15.90 3.76
N ASN A 52 0.86 -15.23 3.92
CA ASN A 52 1.37 -14.23 3.00
C ASN A 52 0.32 -13.17 2.64
N GLY A 53 -0.18 -12.45 3.64
CA GLY A 53 -1.11 -11.35 3.39
C GLY A 53 -0.48 -10.33 2.45
N TRP A 54 -1.03 -10.18 1.23
CA TRP A 54 -0.46 -9.36 0.16
C TRP A 54 -1.31 -8.11 -0.09
N GLY A 55 -2.30 -8.18 -0.98
CA GLY A 55 -3.18 -7.07 -1.30
C GLY A 55 -4.17 -6.75 -0.18
N LEU A 56 -4.60 -5.50 -0.11
CA LEU A 56 -5.49 -4.97 0.91
C LEU A 56 -6.46 -3.98 0.28
N ALA A 57 -7.77 -4.18 0.46
CA ALA A 57 -8.80 -3.27 -0.01
C ALA A 57 -10.05 -3.33 0.88
N TYR A 58 -10.92 -2.34 0.81
CA TYR A 58 -12.23 -2.37 1.46
C TYR A 58 -13.29 -1.62 0.61
N ALA A 59 -14.54 -2.01 0.74
CA ALA A 59 -15.67 -1.21 0.31
C ALA A 59 -16.03 -0.17 1.39
N PRO A 60 -16.52 1.03 1.03
CA PRO A 60 -16.91 2.05 2.01
C PRO A 60 -17.79 1.49 3.12
N GLY A 61 -17.37 1.69 4.38
CA GLY A 61 -18.09 1.21 5.57
C GLY A 61 -17.98 -0.29 5.86
N ASN A 62 -17.21 -1.06 5.09
CA ASN A 62 -17.05 -2.51 5.22
C ASN A 62 -15.66 -2.89 5.75
N PRO A 63 -15.49 -4.15 6.21
CA PRO A 63 -14.19 -4.69 6.62
C PRO A 63 -13.14 -4.69 5.51
N PHE A 64 -11.88 -4.78 5.92
CA PHE A 64 -10.77 -5.04 5.00
C PHE A 64 -10.83 -6.45 4.43
N TRP A 65 -10.56 -6.57 3.15
CA TRP A 65 -10.29 -7.79 2.42
C TRP A 65 -8.79 -7.93 2.23
N VAL A 66 -8.23 -9.09 2.53
CA VAL A 66 -6.81 -9.40 2.37
C VAL A 66 -6.67 -10.52 1.36
N SER A 67 -5.76 -10.35 0.40
CA SER A 67 -5.32 -11.44 -0.47
C SER A 67 -4.30 -12.28 0.29
N ASP A 68 -4.64 -13.53 0.59
CA ASP A 68 -3.79 -14.48 1.31
C ASP A 68 -3.09 -15.37 0.28
N GLU A 69 -1.96 -14.90 -0.25
CA GLU A 69 -1.33 -15.46 -1.45
C GLU A 69 -1.01 -16.94 -1.28
N TYR A 70 -0.44 -17.35 -0.14
CA TYR A 70 0.02 -18.71 0.05
C TYR A 70 -1.12 -19.70 0.33
N SER A 71 -2.22 -19.26 0.94
CA SER A 71 -3.41 -20.11 1.15
C SER A 71 -4.39 -20.10 -0.03
N GLY A 72 -4.26 -19.14 -0.95
CA GLY A 72 -5.15 -18.99 -2.10
C GLY A 72 -6.54 -18.48 -1.74
N LEU A 73 -6.64 -17.78 -0.63
CA LEU A 73 -7.88 -17.27 -0.07
C LEU A 73 -7.91 -15.73 -0.08
N SER A 74 -9.09 -15.19 0.19
CA SER A 74 -9.23 -13.85 0.73
C SER A 74 -9.99 -13.91 2.03
N THR A 75 -9.37 -13.41 3.11
CA THR A 75 -9.95 -13.31 4.44
C THR A 75 -10.31 -11.87 4.77
N LEU A 76 -11.26 -11.67 5.68
CA LEU A 76 -11.78 -10.35 6.00
C LEU A 76 -11.61 -10.04 7.48
N TYR A 77 -11.16 -8.80 7.77
CA TYR A 77 -10.95 -8.33 9.13
C TYR A 77 -11.51 -6.93 9.31
N ASP A 78 -12.11 -6.67 10.46
CA ASP A 78 -12.46 -5.30 10.84
C ASP A 78 -11.21 -4.49 11.27
N GLY A 79 -11.39 -3.19 11.53
CA GLY A 79 -10.32 -2.29 11.95
C GLY A 79 -9.67 -2.63 13.30
N THR A 80 -10.21 -3.61 14.05
CA THR A 80 -9.61 -4.14 15.30
C THR A 80 -8.94 -5.49 15.13
N GLY A 81 -9.07 -6.12 13.94
CA GLY A 81 -8.53 -7.41 13.58
C GLY A 81 -9.48 -8.58 13.82
N VAL A 82 -10.75 -8.32 14.16
CA VAL A 82 -11.73 -9.39 14.31
C VAL A 82 -12.10 -9.95 12.95
N LYS A 83 -11.87 -11.26 12.77
CA LYS A 83 -12.18 -11.98 11.53
C LYS A 83 -13.69 -12.02 11.28
N GLN A 84 -14.05 -11.79 10.01
CA GLN A 84 -15.41 -12.00 9.53
C GLN A 84 -15.62 -13.46 9.11
N SER A 85 -16.89 -13.90 9.09
CA SER A 85 -17.23 -15.29 8.73
C SER A 85 -17.00 -15.63 7.26
N LEU A 86 -17.02 -14.64 6.38
CA LEU A 86 -16.78 -14.82 4.96
C LEU A 86 -15.30 -15.11 4.69
N VAL A 87 -15.04 -16.19 3.94
CA VAL A 87 -13.74 -16.54 3.35
C VAL A 87 -13.98 -16.88 1.91
N VAL A 88 -13.19 -16.31 1.02
CA VAL A 88 -13.36 -16.47 -0.43
C VAL A 88 -12.17 -17.22 -1.01
N THR A 89 -12.43 -18.30 -1.74
CA THR A 89 -11.43 -19.00 -2.53
C THR A 89 -11.13 -18.24 -3.81
N ILE A 90 -9.86 -18.00 -4.12
CA ILE A 90 -9.43 -17.36 -5.36
C ILE A 90 -8.99 -18.48 -6.32
N PRO A 91 -9.61 -18.61 -7.51
CA PRO A 91 -9.37 -19.75 -8.38
C PRO A 91 -8.01 -19.70 -9.07
N THR A 92 -7.48 -20.87 -9.43
CA THR A 92 -6.32 -21.03 -10.32
C THR A 92 -6.70 -20.71 -11.79
N ALA A 93 -5.73 -20.81 -12.68
CA ALA A 93 -5.93 -20.71 -14.13
C ALA A 93 -6.91 -21.76 -14.70
N SER A 94 -7.17 -22.87 -14.00
CA SER A 94 -8.20 -23.84 -14.38
C SER A 94 -9.63 -23.40 -14.02
N GLY A 95 -9.78 -22.31 -13.28
CA GLY A 95 -11.06 -21.80 -12.76
C GLY A 95 -11.54 -22.48 -11.48
N THR A 96 -10.76 -23.40 -10.92
CA THR A 96 -11.04 -24.13 -9.68
C THR A 96 -9.81 -24.20 -8.78
N GLY A 97 -9.97 -24.71 -7.56
CA GLY A 97 -8.88 -24.81 -6.59
C GLY A 97 -8.47 -23.44 -6.01
N THR A 98 -7.26 -23.39 -5.44
CA THR A 98 -6.70 -22.19 -4.82
C THR A 98 -5.49 -21.69 -5.61
N GLY A 99 -5.61 -20.48 -6.17
CA GLY A 99 -4.54 -19.75 -6.86
C GLY A 99 -3.65 -19.01 -5.87
N SER A 100 -2.83 -18.09 -6.39
CA SER A 100 -1.92 -17.25 -5.58
C SER A 100 -2.31 -15.76 -5.68
N PRO A 101 -3.35 -15.30 -4.96
CA PRO A 101 -3.85 -13.94 -5.06
C PRO A 101 -2.87 -12.91 -4.51
N THR A 102 -2.72 -11.80 -5.25
CA THR A 102 -1.81 -10.70 -4.93
C THR A 102 -2.56 -9.38 -4.80
N GLY A 103 -2.67 -8.59 -5.88
CA GLY A 103 -3.43 -7.36 -5.91
C GLY A 103 -4.94 -7.58 -5.77
N ILE A 104 -5.61 -6.66 -5.10
CA ILE A 104 -7.06 -6.64 -4.93
C ILE A 104 -7.57 -5.20 -5.03
N VAL A 105 -8.73 -5.01 -5.65
CA VAL A 105 -9.42 -3.72 -5.66
C VAL A 105 -10.91 -3.89 -5.36
N TYR A 106 -11.50 -2.85 -4.74
CA TYR A 106 -12.95 -2.71 -4.63
C TYR A 106 -13.51 -2.06 -5.91
N ASN A 107 -14.51 -2.67 -6.51
CA ASN A 107 -15.26 -2.11 -7.63
C ASN A 107 -16.55 -1.45 -7.15
N GLY A 108 -16.55 -0.12 -7.10
CA GLY A 108 -17.74 0.67 -6.76
C GLY A 108 -18.70 0.91 -7.94
N SER A 109 -18.41 0.38 -9.14
CA SER A 109 -19.19 0.60 -10.35
C SER A 109 -20.24 -0.51 -10.60
N GLN A 110 -21.02 -0.36 -11.67
CA GLN A 110 -21.96 -1.38 -12.16
C GLN A 110 -21.38 -2.24 -13.31
N GLU A 111 -20.10 -2.08 -13.59
CA GLU A 111 -19.35 -2.85 -14.59
C GLU A 111 -18.62 -4.05 -13.95
N PHE A 112 -17.75 -4.71 -14.70
CA PHE A 112 -17.03 -5.92 -14.29
C PHE A 112 -17.96 -7.05 -13.83
N LYS A 113 -18.93 -7.38 -14.72
CA LYS A 113 -19.92 -8.42 -14.45
C LYS A 113 -19.46 -9.80 -14.89
N LEU A 114 -19.65 -10.78 -13.99
CA LEU A 114 -19.53 -12.20 -14.27
C LEU A 114 -20.87 -12.87 -13.99
N MET A 115 -21.37 -13.69 -14.91
CA MET A 115 -22.71 -14.32 -14.82
C MET A 115 -23.83 -13.29 -14.56
N ASN A 116 -23.72 -12.08 -15.12
CA ASN A 116 -24.61 -10.91 -14.92
C ASN A 116 -24.56 -10.26 -13.52
N TRP A 117 -23.69 -10.70 -12.62
CA TRP A 117 -23.50 -10.11 -11.31
C TRP A 117 -22.25 -9.25 -11.29
N VAL A 118 -22.36 -8.06 -10.68
CA VAL A 118 -21.22 -7.15 -10.51
C VAL A 118 -20.20 -7.77 -9.56
N SER A 119 -18.94 -7.86 -9.99
CA SER A 119 -17.83 -8.24 -9.15
C SER A 119 -17.51 -7.07 -8.21
N ALA A 120 -17.87 -7.19 -6.93
CA ALA A 120 -17.59 -6.15 -5.93
C ALA A 120 -16.11 -6.06 -5.57
N PHE A 121 -15.39 -7.18 -5.61
CA PHE A 121 -13.94 -7.22 -5.47
C PHE A 121 -13.33 -7.98 -6.65
N ILE A 122 -12.19 -7.46 -7.12
CA ILE A 122 -11.46 -8.03 -8.25
C ILE A 122 -10.06 -8.35 -7.75
N PHE A 123 -9.57 -9.53 -8.10
CA PHE A 123 -8.28 -10.09 -7.70
C PHE A 123 -7.42 -10.39 -8.90
N VAL A 124 -6.12 -10.25 -8.74
CA VAL A 124 -5.11 -10.77 -9.67
C VAL A 124 -4.22 -11.78 -8.94
N THR A 125 -3.55 -12.66 -9.71
CA THR A 125 -2.77 -13.76 -9.14
C THR A 125 -1.39 -13.87 -9.81
N LEU A 126 -0.46 -14.52 -9.11
CA LEU A 126 0.82 -14.94 -9.70
C LEU A 126 0.64 -15.97 -10.83
N ASP A 127 -0.50 -16.66 -10.86
CA ASP A 127 -0.86 -17.61 -11.92
C ASP A 127 -1.26 -16.92 -13.24
N GLY A 128 -1.23 -15.58 -13.30
CA GLY A 128 -1.61 -14.80 -14.48
C GLY A 128 -3.12 -14.73 -14.71
N THR A 129 -3.92 -14.78 -13.64
CA THR A 129 -5.39 -14.72 -13.75
C THR A 129 -5.94 -13.43 -13.14
N ILE A 130 -7.14 -13.05 -13.61
CA ILE A 130 -8.02 -12.06 -13.00
C ILE A 130 -9.32 -12.74 -12.64
N SER A 131 -9.81 -12.54 -11.42
CA SER A 131 -11.08 -13.10 -10.96
C SER A 131 -11.91 -12.04 -10.23
N GLY A 132 -13.23 -12.22 -10.25
CA GLY A 132 -14.18 -11.30 -9.60
C GLY A 132 -15.03 -12.01 -8.57
N TRP A 133 -15.22 -11.40 -7.42
CA TRP A 133 -16.13 -11.88 -6.39
C TRP A 133 -17.43 -11.08 -6.36
N SER A 134 -18.55 -11.82 -6.24
CA SER A 134 -19.88 -11.24 -6.03
C SER A 134 -20.71 -12.10 -5.08
N HIS A 135 -21.81 -11.56 -4.59
CA HIS A 135 -22.76 -12.32 -3.77
C HIS A 135 -23.39 -13.53 -4.46
N PHE A 136 -23.30 -13.64 -5.79
CA PHE A 136 -23.77 -14.81 -6.55
C PHE A 136 -22.97 -16.08 -6.20
N SER A 137 -21.66 -15.94 -6.01
CA SER A 137 -20.76 -17.02 -5.60
C SER A 137 -20.01 -16.60 -4.32
N PRO A 138 -20.68 -16.68 -3.14
CA PRO A 138 -20.16 -16.03 -1.95
C PRO A 138 -18.85 -16.62 -1.45
N ASN A 139 -18.59 -17.90 -1.66
CA ASN A 139 -17.41 -18.60 -1.12
C ASN A 139 -16.25 -18.72 -2.12
N ALA A 140 -16.43 -18.26 -3.36
CA ALA A 140 -15.38 -18.31 -4.39
C ALA A 140 -15.53 -17.15 -5.38
N ALA A 141 -14.40 -16.56 -5.76
CA ALA A 141 -14.33 -15.66 -6.90
C ALA A 141 -14.45 -16.47 -8.21
N LEU A 142 -14.98 -15.85 -9.25
CA LEU A 142 -15.11 -16.45 -10.57
C LEU A 142 -13.98 -15.97 -11.48
N LEU A 143 -13.39 -16.89 -12.25
CA LEU A 143 -12.35 -16.57 -13.23
C LEU A 143 -12.93 -15.66 -14.33
N ALA A 144 -12.30 -14.52 -14.57
CA ALA A 144 -12.64 -13.55 -15.60
C ALA A 144 -11.67 -13.59 -16.78
N VAL A 145 -10.35 -13.61 -16.47
CA VAL A 145 -9.27 -13.60 -17.46
C VAL A 145 -8.22 -14.65 -17.07
N ASN A 146 -7.70 -15.34 -18.07
CA ASN A 146 -6.62 -16.30 -17.93
C ASN A 146 -5.51 -16.02 -18.94
N ASN A 147 -4.38 -15.49 -18.45
CA ASN A 147 -3.18 -15.22 -19.23
C ASN A 147 -1.99 -16.12 -18.81
N SER A 148 -2.28 -17.23 -18.12
CA SER A 148 -1.23 -18.17 -17.68
C SER A 148 -0.42 -18.71 -18.86
N ALA A 149 -1.03 -18.91 -20.02
CA ALA A 149 -0.34 -19.40 -21.22
C ALA A 149 0.71 -18.43 -21.76
N SER A 150 0.60 -17.11 -21.48
CA SER A 150 1.59 -16.10 -21.83
C SER A 150 2.68 -15.94 -20.76
N GLY A 151 2.62 -16.73 -19.69
CA GLY A 151 3.52 -16.61 -18.53
C GLY A 151 3.28 -15.36 -17.70
N ALA A 152 2.09 -14.75 -17.77
CA ALA A 152 1.77 -13.57 -16.97
C ALA A 152 1.85 -13.89 -15.47
N SER A 153 2.38 -12.95 -14.70
CA SER A 153 2.42 -13.01 -13.23
C SER A 153 2.02 -11.65 -12.67
N TYR A 154 0.75 -11.54 -12.30
CA TYR A 154 0.20 -10.28 -11.82
C TYR A 154 0.50 -10.08 -10.35
N THR A 155 1.23 -9.02 -10.03
CA THR A 155 1.66 -8.71 -8.66
C THR A 155 0.92 -7.54 -8.03
N GLY A 156 0.28 -6.68 -8.82
CA GLY A 156 -0.46 -5.51 -8.38
C GLY A 156 -1.66 -5.21 -9.25
N LEU A 157 -2.66 -4.50 -8.71
CA LEU A 157 -3.90 -4.17 -9.38
C LEU A 157 -4.39 -2.77 -8.98
N ALA A 158 -4.77 -1.98 -9.97
CA ALA A 158 -5.51 -0.72 -9.77
C ALA A 158 -6.84 -0.74 -10.52
N ILE A 159 -7.78 0.08 -10.08
CA ILE A 159 -9.05 0.35 -10.77
C ILE A 159 -9.25 1.85 -10.89
N THR A 160 -9.71 2.30 -12.05
CA THR A 160 -10.14 3.68 -12.28
C THR A 160 -11.63 3.71 -12.61
N SER A 161 -12.27 4.82 -12.25
CA SER A 161 -13.69 5.03 -12.54
C SER A 161 -13.87 6.38 -13.22
N LYS A 162 -14.33 6.34 -14.48
CA LYS A 162 -14.57 7.54 -15.31
C LYS A 162 -15.97 7.52 -15.91
N PRO A 163 -16.50 8.68 -16.31
CA PRO A 163 -17.72 8.76 -17.10
C PRO A 163 -17.65 8.00 -18.43
N SER A 164 -16.43 7.83 -18.99
CA SER A 164 -16.18 7.12 -20.26
C SER A 164 -16.08 5.60 -20.11
N GLY A 165 -16.10 5.07 -18.89
CA GLY A 165 -15.93 3.65 -18.57
C GLY A 165 -14.91 3.42 -17.47
N ASN A 166 -14.95 2.23 -16.89
CA ASN A 166 -14.04 1.83 -15.84
C ASN A 166 -12.98 0.89 -16.40
N PHE A 167 -11.76 0.99 -15.89
CA PHE A 167 -10.64 0.16 -16.30
C PHE A 167 -9.95 -0.44 -15.10
N ILE A 168 -9.43 -1.65 -15.25
CA ILE A 168 -8.46 -2.23 -14.32
C ILE A 168 -7.10 -2.34 -14.98
N TYR A 169 -6.05 -2.20 -14.16
CA TYR A 169 -4.65 -2.19 -14.57
C TYR A 169 -3.92 -3.24 -13.75
N ALA A 170 -3.46 -4.28 -14.41
CA ALA A 170 -2.78 -5.41 -13.78
C ALA A 170 -1.27 -5.35 -14.07
N ALA A 171 -0.47 -5.19 -13.02
CA ALA A 171 0.99 -5.17 -13.12
C ALA A 171 1.52 -6.59 -13.39
N ASP A 172 1.90 -6.87 -14.63
CA ASP A 172 2.50 -8.14 -15.06
C ASP A 172 4.01 -8.06 -14.89
N PHE A 173 4.46 -8.46 -13.71
CA PHE A 173 5.87 -8.39 -13.32
C PHE A 173 6.76 -9.25 -14.22
N ASN A 174 6.30 -10.44 -14.60
CA ASN A 174 7.09 -11.37 -15.39
C ASN A 174 7.28 -10.91 -16.84
N ASN A 175 6.28 -10.25 -17.42
CA ASN A 175 6.34 -9.76 -18.81
C ASN A 175 6.70 -8.27 -18.91
N ASN A 176 7.07 -7.61 -17.80
CA ASN A 176 7.49 -6.20 -17.74
C ASN A 176 6.48 -5.24 -18.39
N LYS A 177 5.20 -5.35 -18.04
CA LYS A 177 4.14 -4.49 -18.56
C LYS A 177 2.99 -4.36 -17.57
N VAL A 178 2.14 -3.36 -17.78
CA VAL A 178 0.83 -3.25 -17.16
C VAL A 178 -0.22 -3.58 -18.20
N ASP A 179 -1.03 -4.60 -17.96
CA ASP A 179 -2.16 -4.96 -18.82
C ASP A 179 -3.43 -4.19 -18.41
N VAL A 180 -4.16 -3.67 -19.40
CA VAL A 180 -5.36 -2.86 -19.21
C VAL A 180 -6.59 -3.60 -19.71
N TYR A 181 -7.64 -3.67 -18.87
CA TYR A 181 -8.91 -4.29 -19.20
C TYR A 181 -10.06 -3.31 -18.98
N ASP A 182 -11.07 -3.37 -19.87
CA ASP A 182 -12.30 -2.58 -19.76
C ASP A 182 -13.28 -3.16 -18.72
N GLY A 183 -14.37 -2.46 -18.46
CA GLY A 183 -15.45 -2.86 -17.54
C GLY A 183 -16.16 -4.18 -17.88
N LYS A 184 -15.77 -4.85 -18.97
CA LYS A 184 -16.23 -6.18 -19.38
C LYS A 184 -15.12 -7.24 -19.27
N PHE A 185 -14.01 -6.93 -18.61
CA PHE A 185 -12.79 -7.75 -18.55
C PHE A 185 -12.16 -8.02 -19.92
N LYS A 186 -12.45 -7.21 -20.94
CA LYS A 186 -11.83 -7.34 -22.24
C LYS A 186 -10.50 -6.60 -22.26
N PHE A 187 -9.44 -7.26 -22.75
CA PHE A 187 -8.14 -6.64 -22.94
C PHE A 187 -8.23 -5.43 -23.88
N VAL A 188 -7.63 -4.32 -23.49
CA VAL A 188 -7.60 -3.07 -24.25
C VAL A 188 -6.22 -2.80 -24.82
N THR A 189 -5.21 -2.76 -23.94
CA THR A 189 -3.82 -2.45 -24.29
C THR A 189 -2.89 -2.89 -23.17
N SER A 190 -1.59 -2.69 -23.37
CA SER A 190 -0.59 -2.74 -22.30
C SER A 190 0.41 -1.61 -22.47
N PHE A 191 1.05 -1.22 -21.36
CA PHE A 191 2.10 -0.20 -21.34
C PHE A 191 3.20 -0.53 -20.34
N THR A 192 4.37 0.10 -20.50
CA THR A 192 5.48 0.08 -19.55
C THR A 192 6.32 1.34 -19.75
N ASP A 193 7.28 1.61 -18.88
CA ASP A 193 8.32 2.61 -19.17
C ASP A 193 9.50 1.95 -19.88
N HIS A 194 9.66 2.24 -21.16
CA HIS A 194 10.76 1.75 -21.98
C HIS A 194 12.10 2.46 -21.72
N ASN A 195 12.12 3.52 -20.90
CA ASN A 195 13.34 4.27 -20.55
C ASN A 195 14.03 3.70 -19.31
N LEU A 196 13.38 2.78 -18.58
CA LEU A 196 14.00 2.14 -17.43
C LEU A 196 15.13 1.21 -17.85
N PRO A 197 16.20 1.10 -17.03
CA PRO A 197 17.22 0.08 -17.23
C PRO A 197 16.61 -1.33 -17.26
N ALA A 198 17.22 -2.22 -18.02
CA ALA A 198 16.85 -3.64 -18.00
C ALA A 198 16.93 -4.20 -16.57
N GLY A 199 15.98 -5.09 -16.22
CA GLY A 199 15.92 -5.72 -14.91
C GLY A 199 14.94 -5.06 -13.94
N PHE A 200 14.21 -4.01 -14.34
CA PHE A 200 13.10 -3.46 -13.56
C PHE A 200 11.77 -3.84 -14.21
N ALA A 201 10.79 -4.22 -13.39
CA ALA A 201 9.45 -4.57 -13.84
C ALA A 201 8.37 -3.98 -12.91
N PRO A 202 7.14 -3.73 -13.42
CA PRO A 202 6.06 -3.16 -12.62
C PRO A 202 5.61 -4.16 -11.55
N ALA A 203 5.89 -3.85 -10.30
CA ALA A 203 5.57 -4.67 -9.14
C ALA A 203 4.19 -4.35 -8.56
N ASN A 204 3.79 -3.08 -8.58
CA ASN A 204 2.47 -2.64 -8.15
C ASN A 204 2.03 -1.39 -8.89
N ILE A 205 0.73 -1.14 -8.86
CA ILE A 205 0.10 0.03 -9.49
C ILE A 205 -1.05 0.53 -8.61
N GLN A 206 -1.24 1.84 -8.58
CA GLN A 206 -2.36 2.48 -7.86
C GLN A 206 -2.85 3.72 -8.60
N ASP A 207 -4.16 3.92 -8.65
CA ASP A 207 -4.74 5.19 -9.05
C ASP A 207 -4.69 6.18 -7.88
N ILE A 208 -4.04 7.32 -8.10
CA ILE A 208 -3.98 8.43 -7.15
C ILE A 208 -4.42 9.69 -7.88
N ASN A 209 -5.61 10.16 -7.56
CA ASN A 209 -6.19 11.38 -8.15
C ASN A 209 -6.28 11.37 -9.69
N GLY A 210 -6.59 10.22 -10.30
CA GLY A 210 -6.71 10.08 -11.74
C GLY A 210 -5.38 9.96 -12.47
N GLN A 211 -4.33 9.59 -11.77
CA GLN A 211 -3.02 9.24 -12.33
C GLN A 211 -2.58 7.87 -11.81
N LEU A 212 -1.99 7.09 -12.67
CA LEU A 212 -1.47 5.77 -12.32
C LEU A 212 -0.04 5.89 -11.80
N TYR A 213 0.16 5.57 -10.53
CA TYR A 213 1.47 5.45 -9.92
C TYR A 213 1.92 4.00 -10.02
N VAL A 214 3.00 3.75 -10.73
CA VAL A 214 3.54 2.39 -10.94
C VAL A 214 4.86 2.26 -10.19
N ALA A 215 4.93 1.29 -9.29
CA ALA A 215 6.15 0.92 -8.60
C ALA A 215 6.90 -0.13 -9.45
N PHE A 216 8.12 0.19 -9.87
CA PHE A 216 9.01 -0.74 -10.54
C PHE A 216 10.07 -1.25 -9.56
N ALA A 217 10.19 -2.57 -9.46
CA ALA A 217 11.16 -3.26 -8.62
C ALA A 217 12.17 -4.03 -9.47
N ASP A 218 13.38 -4.24 -8.90
CA ASP A 218 14.41 -5.05 -9.51
C ASP A 218 14.00 -6.53 -9.54
N THR A 219 13.98 -7.14 -10.72
CA THR A 219 13.55 -8.53 -10.93
C THR A 219 14.51 -9.55 -10.32
N ALA A 220 15.75 -9.16 -10.06
CA ALA A 220 16.75 -9.99 -9.39
C ALA A 220 16.78 -9.80 -7.87
N GLY A 221 15.87 -8.96 -7.32
CA GLY A 221 15.81 -8.68 -5.88
C GLY A 221 16.87 -7.70 -5.40
N GLY A 222 17.49 -6.94 -6.30
CA GLY A 222 18.46 -5.90 -5.98
C GLY A 222 17.84 -4.67 -5.34
N SER A 223 18.68 -3.71 -5.01
CA SER A 223 18.28 -2.43 -4.41
C SER A 223 17.91 -1.39 -5.46
N GLY A 224 17.21 -0.35 -5.01
CA GLY A 224 16.68 0.70 -5.87
C GLY A 224 15.24 0.43 -6.29
N GLY A 225 14.79 1.15 -7.28
CA GLY A 225 13.44 1.08 -7.83
C GLY A 225 13.01 2.42 -8.40
N TYR A 226 11.83 2.43 -8.97
CA TYR A 226 11.23 3.64 -9.54
C TYR A 226 9.77 3.73 -9.13
N ILE A 227 9.27 4.94 -8.99
CA ILE A 227 7.85 5.24 -8.98
C ILE A 227 7.61 6.16 -10.17
N ASP A 228 6.94 5.63 -11.18
CA ASP A 228 6.58 6.38 -12.37
C ASP A 228 5.10 6.75 -12.37
N ILE A 229 4.79 7.89 -12.95
CA ILE A 229 3.43 8.37 -13.13
C ILE A 229 3.07 8.23 -14.60
N PHE A 230 1.90 7.60 -14.84
CA PHE A 230 1.26 7.50 -16.14
C PHE A 230 -0.12 8.16 -16.09
N ALA A 231 -0.57 8.65 -17.22
CA ALA A 231 -1.98 8.93 -17.43
C ALA A 231 -2.75 7.59 -17.49
N GLU A 232 -4.06 7.65 -17.28
CA GLU A 232 -4.88 6.43 -17.27
C GLU A 232 -5.01 5.75 -18.66
N ASP A 233 -4.60 6.42 -19.73
CA ASP A 233 -4.47 5.82 -21.08
C ASP A 233 -3.14 5.08 -21.30
N GLY A 234 -2.27 5.05 -20.27
CA GLY A 234 -0.95 4.45 -20.30
C GLY A 234 0.16 5.36 -20.81
N THR A 235 -0.14 6.62 -21.11
CA THR A 235 0.87 7.61 -21.51
C THR A 235 1.79 7.93 -20.33
N PHE A 236 3.10 7.76 -20.51
CA PHE A 236 4.11 8.14 -19.51
C PHE A 236 4.10 9.64 -19.26
N VAL A 237 4.05 10.04 -17.98
CA VAL A 237 4.06 11.45 -17.57
C VAL A 237 5.45 11.84 -17.05
N LYS A 238 5.94 11.11 -16.05
CA LYS A 238 7.26 11.35 -15.44
C LYS A 238 7.69 10.21 -14.52
N THR A 239 8.99 10.08 -14.29
CA THR A 239 9.52 9.41 -13.11
C THR A 239 9.42 10.36 -11.92
N LEU A 240 8.67 9.98 -10.90
CA LEU A 240 8.53 10.75 -9.66
C LEU A 240 9.68 10.46 -8.68
N ILE A 241 10.03 9.18 -8.49
CA ILE A 241 11.06 8.75 -7.56
C ILE A 241 11.97 7.75 -8.25
N GLN A 242 13.30 7.89 -8.06
CA GLN A 242 14.31 7.01 -8.64
C GLN A 242 15.36 6.63 -7.60
N GLY A 243 15.70 5.35 -7.54
CA GLY A 243 16.81 4.83 -6.73
C GLY A 243 16.53 4.82 -5.23
N ALA A 244 17.60 4.94 -4.43
CA ALA A 244 17.48 4.94 -2.96
C ALA A 244 16.66 6.15 -2.46
N PRO A 245 15.81 5.99 -1.40
CA PRO A 245 15.75 4.82 -0.52
C PRO A 245 14.73 3.75 -0.94
N LEU A 246 14.26 3.73 -2.20
CA LEU A 246 13.42 2.63 -2.69
C LEU A 246 14.22 1.31 -2.71
N ASN A 247 13.55 0.22 -2.34
CA ASN A 247 14.11 -1.11 -2.42
C ASN A 247 12.97 -2.13 -2.44
N GLN A 248 12.75 -2.81 -3.55
CA GLN A 248 11.60 -3.69 -3.78
C GLN A 248 10.28 -2.98 -3.42
N ALA A 249 10.05 -1.81 -4.05
CA ALA A 249 8.88 -0.99 -3.79
C ALA A 249 7.59 -1.74 -4.18
N TRP A 250 6.57 -1.74 -3.28
CA TRP A 250 5.29 -2.35 -3.58
C TRP A 250 4.10 -1.48 -3.14
N GLY A 251 3.68 -1.53 -1.88
CA GLY A 251 2.49 -0.81 -1.37
C GLY A 251 2.67 0.69 -1.41
N MET A 252 1.65 1.40 -1.83
CA MET A 252 1.60 2.86 -1.88
C MET A 252 0.31 3.37 -1.25
N ALA A 253 0.37 4.50 -0.54
CA ALA A 253 -0.80 5.21 -0.03
C ALA A 253 -0.49 6.70 0.16
N VAL A 254 -1.46 7.58 -0.07
CA VAL A 254 -1.31 9.00 0.27
C VAL A 254 -1.70 9.23 1.72
N ALA A 255 -0.77 9.75 2.51
CA ALA A 255 -1.01 10.03 3.91
C ALA A 255 -1.97 11.22 4.09
N PRO A 256 -3.02 11.09 4.92
CA PRO A 256 -3.92 12.19 5.21
C PRO A 256 -3.21 13.31 6.00
N SER A 257 -3.80 14.50 5.99
CA SER A 257 -3.21 15.70 6.63
C SER A 257 -3.02 15.60 8.15
N ASN A 258 -3.64 14.61 8.80
CA ASN A 258 -3.56 14.34 10.23
C ASN A 258 -2.79 13.06 10.59
N PHE A 259 -1.90 12.61 9.71
CA PHE A 259 -1.07 11.40 9.96
C PHE A 259 0.21 11.70 10.75
N GLY A 260 0.54 12.96 10.99
CA GLY A 260 1.72 13.38 11.76
C GLY A 260 2.88 13.82 10.84
N PRO A 261 4.15 13.46 11.14
CA PRO A 261 5.32 13.98 10.40
C PRO A 261 5.33 13.65 8.90
N LEU A 262 4.64 12.60 8.49
CA LEU A 262 4.53 12.18 7.08
C LEU A 262 3.14 12.49 6.49
N SER A 263 2.39 13.43 7.06
CA SER A 263 1.13 13.92 6.48
C SER A 263 1.34 14.47 5.07
N ASN A 264 0.37 14.24 4.19
CA ASN A 264 0.35 14.70 2.80
C ASN A 264 1.54 14.21 1.95
N THR A 265 2.14 13.08 2.31
CA THR A 265 3.20 12.43 1.52
C THR A 265 2.69 11.17 0.83
N LEU A 266 3.37 10.77 -0.24
CA LEU A 266 3.26 9.43 -0.78
C LEU A 266 4.05 8.47 0.12
N LEU A 267 3.36 7.58 0.79
CA LEU A 267 3.99 6.49 1.52
C LEU A 267 4.28 5.34 0.56
N VAL A 268 5.50 4.83 0.57
CA VAL A 268 5.94 3.70 -0.25
C VAL A 268 6.57 2.63 0.64
N VAL A 269 6.12 1.41 0.47
CA VAL A 269 6.65 0.22 1.15
C VAL A 269 7.91 -0.27 0.46
N ASN A 270 8.93 -0.59 1.24
CA ASN A 270 10.05 -1.43 0.80
C ASN A 270 9.79 -2.87 1.27
N ASN A 271 9.57 -3.80 0.34
CA ASN A 271 9.32 -5.21 0.65
C ASN A 271 10.63 -5.98 0.87
N LEU A 272 11.06 -6.04 2.12
CA LEU A 272 12.31 -6.69 2.55
C LEU A 272 12.09 -7.49 3.83
N ASN A 273 13.07 -8.33 4.21
CA ASN A 273 13.08 -9.01 5.51
C ASN A 273 13.06 -8.04 6.72
N ALA A 274 13.36 -6.78 6.50
CA ALA A 274 13.23 -5.70 7.47
C ALA A 274 12.60 -4.48 6.78
N GLY A 275 11.46 -4.71 6.10
CA GLY A 275 10.76 -3.71 5.31
C GLY A 275 10.39 -2.47 6.13
N VAL A 276 10.45 -1.32 5.49
CA VAL A 276 10.11 -0.01 6.06
C VAL A 276 9.12 0.72 5.15
N ILE A 277 8.47 1.74 5.69
CA ILE A 277 7.62 2.64 4.92
C ILE A 277 8.29 4.00 4.87
N ASN A 278 8.53 4.48 3.66
CA ASN A 278 9.14 5.77 3.37
C ASN A 278 8.09 6.75 2.86
N GLY A 279 8.18 8.01 3.28
CA GLY A 279 7.35 9.10 2.80
C GLY A 279 8.10 9.98 1.81
N PHE A 280 7.44 10.35 0.73
CA PHE A 280 7.97 11.18 -0.33
C PHE A 280 7.00 12.34 -0.64
N ASP A 281 7.52 13.48 -1.04
CA ASP A 281 6.73 14.59 -1.53
C ASP A 281 5.99 14.19 -2.82
N LEU A 282 4.68 14.40 -2.87
CA LEU A 282 3.82 13.99 -4.00
C LEU A 282 4.13 14.73 -5.31
N THR A 283 4.75 15.90 -5.24
CA THR A 283 5.04 16.74 -6.42
C THR A 283 6.44 16.53 -6.96
N THR A 284 7.42 16.50 -6.04
CA THR A 284 8.84 16.48 -6.36
C THR A 284 9.47 15.10 -6.27
N GLY A 285 8.83 14.16 -5.57
CA GLY A 285 9.41 12.85 -5.23
C GLY A 285 10.52 12.92 -4.19
N ALA A 286 10.76 14.07 -3.58
CA ALA A 286 11.80 14.22 -2.57
C ALA A 286 11.50 13.36 -1.34
N PHE A 287 12.51 12.64 -0.82
CA PHE A 287 12.39 11.87 0.41
C PHE A 287 12.14 12.78 1.61
N VAL A 288 11.06 12.54 2.34
CA VAL A 288 10.66 13.29 3.53
C VAL A 288 11.10 12.59 4.81
N GLY A 289 10.96 11.27 4.86
CA GLY A 289 11.34 10.50 6.05
C GLY A 289 10.83 9.06 6.01
N THR A 290 11.20 8.31 7.03
CA THR A 290 10.73 6.92 7.25
C THR A 290 9.82 6.88 8.47
N ILE A 291 8.79 6.05 8.48
CA ILE A 291 7.93 5.83 9.65
C ILE A 291 8.78 5.32 10.82
N LYS A 292 8.80 6.07 11.93
CA LYS A 292 9.62 5.78 13.14
C LYS A 292 8.75 5.61 14.37
N ASN A 293 9.20 4.75 15.28
CA ASN A 293 8.58 4.56 16.59
C ASN A 293 8.99 5.67 17.60
N LYS A 294 8.46 5.57 18.82
CA LYS A 294 8.75 6.53 19.92
C LYS A 294 10.23 6.70 20.28
N ALA A 295 11.06 5.72 19.95
CA ALA A 295 12.50 5.81 20.17
C ALA A 295 13.26 6.40 18.96
N GLY A 296 12.55 6.94 17.96
CA GLY A 296 13.13 7.49 16.75
C GLY A 296 13.68 6.42 15.79
N LYS A 297 13.43 5.13 16.04
CA LYS A 297 13.90 4.02 15.21
C LYS A 297 12.86 3.67 14.13
N PRO A 298 13.27 3.36 12.89
CA PRO A 298 12.37 2.89 11.86
C PRO A 298 11.50 1.70 12.34
N ILE A 299 10.21 1.74 12.05
CA ILE A 299 9.33 0.58 12.23
C ILE A 299 9.63 -0.40 11.12
N LYS A 300 10.07 -1.60 11.52
CA LYS A 300 10.41 -2.68 10.59
C LYS A 300 9.33 -3.76 10.61
N ILE A 301 8.96 -4.24 9.43
CA ILE A 301 7.99 -5.31 9.20
C ILE A 301 8.56 -6.22 8.11
N ASN A 302 8.72 -7.51 8.44
CA ASN A 302 9.30 -8.47 7.50
C ASN A 302 8.33 -8.72 6.34
N GLN A 303 8.82 -8.58 5.11
CA GLN A 303 8.07 -8.79 3.87
C GLN A 303 6.72 -8.07 3.88
N LEU A 304 6.81 -6.75 4.06
CA LEU A 304 5.69 -5.82 4.07
C LEU A 304 5.15 -5.66 2.64
N TRP A 305 3.84 -5.84 2.44
CA TRP A 305 3.17 -5.75 1.16
C TRP A 305 2.21 -4.55 1.07
N GLY A 306 0.93 -4.78 1.33
CA GLY A 306 -0.11 -3.77 1.21
C GLY A 306 -0.11 -2.77 2.35
N ILE A 307 -0.43 -1.53 2.03
CA ILE A 307 -0.78 -0.47 2.98
C ILE A 307 -2.03 0.25 2.51
N GLU A 308 -2.95 0.55 3.44
CA GLU A 308 -4.21 1.24 3.16
C GLU A 308 -4.65 2.03 4.40
N PHE A 309 -5.13 3.26 4.21
CA PHE A 309 -5.70 4.02 5.32
C PHE A 309 -7.12 3.55 5.64
N GLY A 310 -7.49 3.65 6.91
CA GLY A 310 -8.85 3.32 7.33
C GLY A 310 -9.90 4.23 6.69
N GLY A 311 -11.11 3.71 6.47
CA GLY A 311 -12.20 4.41 5.80
C GLY A 311 -13.07 5.27 6.72
N GLY A 312 -12.71 5.42 8.01
CA GLY A 312 -13.45 6.26 8.95
C GLY A 312 -14.68 5.58 9.61
N SER A 313 -14.79 4.26 9.52
CA SER A 313 -15.87 3.49 10.12
C SER A 313 -15.38 2.51 11.19
N ALA A 314 -16.29 1.97 12.00
CA ALA A 314 -15.96 0.90 12.96
C ALA A 314 -15.44 -0.37 12.24
N ALA A 315 -15.89 -0.61 11.01
CA ALA A 315 -15.51 -1.78 10.23
C ALA A 315 -14.11 -1.70 9.67
N ASN A 316 -13.55 -0.51 9.40
CA ASN A 316 -12.26 -0.35 8.73
C ASN A 316 -11.34 0.71 9.38
N GLY A 317 -11.65 1.15 10.61
CA GLY A 317 -10.79 2.03 11.39
C GLY A 317 -10.84 3.50 10.98
N LYS A 318 -10.04 4.33 11.68
CA LYS A 318 -10.00 5.78 11.46
C LYS A 318 -9.20 6.11 10.21
N THR A 319 -9.51 7.25 9.59
CA THR A 319 -8.84 7.74 8.36
C THR A 319 -7.34 8.06 8.53
N ASN A 320 -6.85 8.17 9.76
CA ASN A 320 -5.43 8.37 10.07
C ASN A 320 -4.75 7.12 10.66
N GLN A 321 -5.35 5.95 10.52
CA GLN A 321 -4.77 4.66 10.85
C GLN A 321 -4.31 3.99 9.56
N LEU A 322 -3.03 3.70 9.45
CA LEU A 322 -2.44 3.00 8.30
C LEU A 322 -2.44 1.50 8.59
N PHE A 323 -3.29 0.75 7.91
CA PHE A 323 -3.31 -0.71 7.96
C PHE A 323 -2.26 -1.29 7.02
N TYR A 324 -1.76 -2.48 7.34
CA TYR A 324 -0.74 -3.15 6.53
C TYR A 324 -0.92 -4.65 6.52
N THR A 325 -0.44 -5.27 5.46
CA THR A 325 -0.30 -6.72 5.29
C THR A 325 1.15 -7.10 5.13
N ALA A 326 1.52 -8.31 5.52
CA ALA A 326 2.88 -8.80 5.38
C ALA A 326 2.94 -10.34 5.32
N GLY A 327 4.02 -10.86 4.72
CA GLY A 327 4.29 -12.29 4.54
C GLY A 327 5.60 -12.76 5.19
N PRO A 328 5.78 -12.68 6.53
CA PRO A 328 7.03 -13.12 7.17
C PRO A 328 7.42 -14.57 6.82
N LYS A 329 8.72 -14.87 6.89
CA LYS A 329 9.31 -16.20 6.54
C LYS A 329 9.03 -16.61 5.09
N ASN A 330 9.30 -15.72 4.16
CA ASN A 330 9.12 -15.96 2.73
C ASN A 330 7.69 -16.43 2.38
N GLY A 331 6.69 -15.71 2.95
CA GLY A 331 5.29 -15.96 2.66
C GLY A 331 4.62 -17.07 3.48
N VAL A 332 5.38 -17.91 4.20
CA VAL A 332 4.79 -19.00 5.02
C VAL A 332 3.90 -18.45 6.13
N ASN A 333 4.26 -17.30 6.69
CA ASN A 333 3.44 -16.63 7.70
C ASN A 333 2.67 -15.45 7.09
N GLY A 334 1.58 -15.07 7.77
CA GLY A 334 0.79 -13.90 7.41
C GLY A 334 0.63 -12.95 8.58
N LEU A 335 0.49 -11.67 8.25
CA LEU A 335 0.30 -10.62 9.22
C LEU A 335 -0.60 -9.52 8.66
N PHE A 336 -1.60 -9.13 9.45
CA PHE A 336 -2.40 -7.92 9.27
C PHE A 336 -2.25 -7.04 10.49
N GLY A 337 -2.03 -5.74 10.31
CA GLY A 337 -1.78 -4.85 11.43
C GLY A 337 -2.08 -3.39 11.12
N VAL A 338 -1.81 -2.51 12.10
CA VAL A 338 -2.06 -1.07 12.02
C VAL A 338 -0.90 -0.26 12.59
N ILE A 339 -0.63 0.87 11.96
CA ILE A 339 0.29 1.93 12.39
C ILE A 339 -0.53 3.19 12.65
N GLN A 340 -0.33 3.81 13.83
CA GLN A 340 -1.07 5.00 14.26
C GLN A 340 -0.25 5.87 15.19
#